data_b70badb0358356a8d524982023eb1bf9
#
_entry.id   b70badb0358356a8d524982023eb1bf9
#
_cell.length_a   1.000
_cell.length_b   1.000
_cell.length_c   1.000
_cell.angle_alpha   90.00
_cell.angle_beta   90.00
_cell.angle_gamma   90.00
#
_symmetry.space_group_name_H-M   'P 1'
#
loop_
_entity.id
_entity.type
_entity.pdbx_description
1 polymer ?
#
loop_
_entity_poly.entity_id
_entity_poly.type
_entity_poly.pdbx_seq_one_letter_code
_entity_poly.pdbx_strand_id
1 'polypeptide(L)'
;MSLKSIKINELKDKSEKINSKSNFFESFKKVKRFSVKWESYFNVYEKIFEKYREQNITFVEVGVSAGGSLQMWRDFLGTNARIIGIDLNPEAKTLEKDGFEIFIGNQSDPKFWKN
;
A
#
# COMPACT_ATOMS: atom_id res chain seq x y z
N MET A 1 -2.68 -23.14 -4.74
CA MET A 1 -2.74 -22.05 -3.73
C MET A 1 -3.99 -21.22 -3.96
N SER A 2 -4.84 -21.11 -2.95
CA SER A 2 -6.04 -20.30 -3.02
C SER A 2 -5.70 -18.84 -2.72
N LEU A 3 -6.00 -17.92 -3.64
CA LEU A 3 -5.85 -16.49 -3.41
C LEU A 3 -7.18 -15.94 -2.92
N LYS A 4 -7.14 -15.23 -1.79
CA LYS A 4 -8.32 -14.68 -1.14
C LYS A 4 -8.07 -13.21 -0.79
N SER A 5 -8.96 -12.34 -1.22
CA SER A 5 -8.88 -10.92 -0.87
C SER A 5 -9.50 -10.68 0.50
N ILE A 6 -9.00 -9.66 1.21
CA ILE A 6 -9.52 -9.22 2.49
C ILE A 6 -9.84 -7.73 2.40
N LYS A 7 -11.05 -7.36 2.83
CA LYS A 7 -11.43 -5.98 3.05
C LYS A 7 -11.18 -5.61 4.52
N ILE A 8 -10.89 -4.35 4.77
CA ILE A 8 -10.56 -3.88 6.11
C ILE A 8 -11.65 -4.22 7.14
N ASN A 9 -12.92 -4.10 6.74
CA ASN A 9 -14.04 -4.38 7.63
C ASN A 9 -14.24 -5.88 7.95
N GLU A 10 -13.58 -6.76 7.22
CA GLU A 10 -13.62 -8.20 7.43
C GLU A 10 -12.52 -8.72 8.35
N LEU A 11 -11.61 -7.84 8.77
CA LEU A 11 -10.43 -8.23 9.55
C LEU A 11 -10.74 -8.84 10.91
N LYS A 12 -11.84 -8.41 11.54
CA LYS A 12 -12.22 -8.90 12.87
C LYS A 12 -12.42 -10.40 12.89
N ASP A 13 -12.94 -10.95 11.79
CA ASP A 13 -13.30 -12.37 11.72
C ASP A 13 -12.18 -13.25 11.16
N LYS A 14 -11.12 -12.63 10.62
CA LYS A 14 -10.06 -13.35 9.90
C LYS A 14 -8.67 -13.21 10.52
N SER A 15 -8.54 -12.44 11.59
CA SER A 15 -7.24 -12.20 12.24
C SER A 15 -6.51 -13.48 12.66
N GLU A 16 -7.25 -14.54 12.95
CA GLU A 16 -6.67 -15.82 13.34
C GLU A 16 -6.07 -16.61 12.18
N LYS A 17 -6.51 -16.33 10.94
CA LYS A 17 -6.07 -17.06 9.75
C LYS A 17 -4.82 -16.49 9.10
N ILE A 18 -4.48 -15.25 9.43
CA ILE A 18 -3.28 -14.58 8.95
C ILE A 18 -2.26 -14.59 10.07
N ASN A 19 -0.99 -14.74 9.73
CA ASN A 19 0.07 -14.70 10.73
C ASN A 19 -0.02 -13.38 11.52
N SER A 20 -0.58 -13.47 12.73
CA SER A 20 -0.82 -12.31 13.60
C SER A 20 0.45 -11.59 14.04
N LYS A 21 1.62 -12.20 13.81
CA LYS A 21 2.92 -11.60 14.10
C LYS A 21 3.47 -10.79 12.92
N SER A 22 2.79 -10.78 11.77
CA SER A 22 3.24 -10.01 10.62
C SER A 22 3.10 -8.52 10.90
N ASN A 23 4.21 -7.78 10.85
CA ASN A 23 4.20 -6.32 10.97
C ASN A 23 3.47 -5.66 9.81
N PHE A 24 3.51 -6.27 8.63
CA PHE A 24 2.78 -5.80 7.47
C PHE A 24 1.27 -5.88 7.67
N PHE A 25 0.79 -7.00 8.24
CA PHE A 25 -0.62 -7.17 8.56
C PHE A 25 -1.08 -6.17 9.63
N GLU A 26 -0.25 -5.92 10.64
CA GLU A 26 -0.55 -4.90 11.66
C GLU A 26 -0.68 -3.52 11.03
N SER A 27 0.17 -3.17 10.09
CA SER A 27 0.07 -1.90 9.34
C SER A 27 -1.22 -1.84 8.53
N PHE A 28 -1.62 -2.92 7.89
CA PHE A 28 -2.88 -2.99 7.15
C PHE A 28 -4.10 -2.74 8.05
N LYS A 29 -4.10 -3.27 9.26
CA LYS A 29 -5.21 -3.08 10.20
C LYS A 29 -5.39 -1.62 10.65
N LYS A 30 -4.33 -0.83 10.62
CA LYS A 30 -4.37 0.58 11.02
C LYS A 30 -4.89 1.52 9.95
N VAL A 31 -5.09 1.04 8.73
CA VAL A 31 -5.47 1.86 7.59
C VAL A 31 -6.87 2.44 7.79
N LYS A 32 -7.00 3.74 7.57
CA LYS A 32 -8.27 4.48 7.68
C LYS A 32 -9.02 4.59 6.36
N ARG A 33 -8.30 4.49 5.23
CA ARG A 33 -8.90 4.54 3.89
C ARG A 33 -9.19 3.12 3.40
N PHE A 34 -10.17 3.02 2.51
CA PHE A 34 -10.54 1.74 1.92
C PHE A 34 -9.36 1.08 1.23
N SER A 35 -9.16 -0.21 1.48
CA SER A 35 -8.15 -1.01 0.81
C SER A 35 -8.58 -2.47 0.76
N VAL A 36 -8.15 -3.15 -0.30
CA VAL A 36 -8.35 -4.60 -0.46
C VAL A 36 -7.01 -5.22 -0.80
N LYS A 37 -6.63 -6.27 -0.08
CA LYS A 37 -5.39 -7.02 -0.33
C LYS A 37 -5.68 -8.52 -0.36
N TRP A 38 -4.91 -9.22 -1.18
CA TRP A 38 -4.92 -10.67 -1.17
C TRP A 38 -4.28 -11.18 0.13
N GLU A 39 -4.93 -12.13 0.77
CA GLU A 39 -4.50 -12.65 2.08
C GLU A 39 -3.06 -13.17 2.05
N SER A 40 -2.69 -13.87 0.99
CA SER A 40 -1.34 -14.41 0.81
C SER A 40 -0.25 -13.34 0.66
N TYR A 41 -0.61 -12.12 0.26
CA TYR A 41 0.37 -11.04 0.04
C TYR A 41 1.00 -10.54 1.33
N PHE A 42 0.30 -10.65 2.47
CA PHE A 42 0.84 -10.15 3.73
C PHE A 42 2.17 -10.80 4.10
N ASN A 43 2.25 -12.12 3.98
CA ASN A 43 3.47 -12.85 4.29
C ASN A 43 4.58 -12.59 3.26
N VAL A 44 4.21 -12.51 1.98
CA VAL A 44 5.16 -12.23 0.89
C VAL A 44 5.75 -10.83 1.05
N TYR A 45 4.93 -9.83 1.29
CA TYR A 45 5.37 -8.45 1.45
C TYR A 45 6.22 -8.28 2.70
N GLU A 46 5.84 -8.89 3.81
CA GLU A 46 6.66 -8.90 5.02
C GLU A 46 8.08 -9.41 4.74
N LYS A 47 8.16 -10.55 4.09
CA LYS A 47 9.45 -11.19 3.80
C LYS A 47 10.33 -10.36 2.87
N ILE A 48 9.73 -9.74 1.85
CA ILE A 48 10.48 -8.99 0.84
C ILE A 48 10.86 -7.60 1.35
N PHE A 49 9.95 -6.91 2.07
CA PHE A 49 10.10 -5.50 2.37
C PHE A 49 10.56 -5.19 3.79
N GLU A 50 10.68 -6.19 4.66
CA GLU A 50 11.13 -5.98 6.06
C GLU A 50 12.45 -5.22 6.14
N LYS A 51 13.40 -5.52 5.27
CA LYS A 51 14.72 -4.89 5.24
C LYS A 51 14.69 -3.41 4.88
N TYR A 52 13.59 -2.92 4.33
CA TYR A 52 13.46 -1.53 3.91
C TYR A 52 12.77 -0.65 4.96
N ARG A 53 12.34 -1.23 6.08
CA ARG A 53 11.70 -0.47 7.15
C ARG A 53 12.66 0.54 7.74
N GLU A 54 12.13 1.75 8.02
CA GLU A 54 12.87 2.89 8.61
C GLU A 54 14.08 3.33 7.77
N GLN A 55 14.10 3.01 6.49
CA GLN A 55 15.18 3.38 5.59
C GLN A 55 14.80 4.57 4.70
N ASN A 56 15.82 5.32 4.24
CA ASN A 56 15.67 6.39 3.26
C ASN A 56 15.51 5.78 1.86
N ILE A 57 14.33 5.29 1.56
CA ILE A 57 14.03 4.69 0.26
C ILE A 57 12.91 5.45 -0.45
N THR A 58 12.81 5.23 -1.75
CA THR A 58 11.66 5.67 -2.54
C THR A 58 10.84 4.45 -2.91
N PHE A 59 9.56 4.48 -2.52
CA PHE A 59 8.59 3.42 -2.82
C PHE A 59 7.56 3.97 -3.80
N VAL A 60 7.29 3.24 -4.87
CA VAL A 60 6.32 3.65 -5.88
C VAL A 60 5.24 2.58 -6.00
N GLU A 61 3.99 3.00 -5.92
CA GLU A 61 2.83 2.12 -6.16
C GLU A 61 2.01 2.63 -7.34
N VAL A 62 1.74 1.75 -8.28
CA VAL A 62 0.92 2.04 -9.45
C VAL A 62 -0.48 1.51 -9.21
N GLY A 63 -1.48 2.39 -9.37
CA GLY A 63 -2.87 2.05 -9.05
C GLY A 63 -3.14 2.17 -7.55
N VAL A 64 -3.40 3.39 -7.07
CA VAL A 64 -3.51 3.66 -5.63
C VAL A 64 -4.94 3.65 -5.10
N SER A 65 -5.96 3.67 -5.98
CA SER A 65 -7.38 3.66 -5.60
C SER A 65 -7.71 4.71 -4.51
N ALA A 66 -8.32 4.30 -3.40
CA ALA A 66 -8.68 5.20 -2.30
C ALA A 66 -7.52 5.57 -1.37
N GLY A 67 -6.33 5.01 -1.60
CA GLY A 67 -5.11 5.35 -0.85
C GLY A 67 -4.87 4.51 0.41
N GLY A 68 -5.69 3.49 0.66
CA GLY A 68 -5.49 2.63 1.82
C GLY A 68 -4.15 1.89 1.78
N SER A 69 -3.73 1.47 0.60
CA SER A 69 -2.45 0.79 0.43
C SER A 69 -1.27 1.75 0.73
N LEU A 70 -1.33 2.99 0.27
CA LEU A 70 -0.29 3.97 0.57
C LEU A 70 -0.16 4.24 2.07
N GLN A 71 -1.29 4.33 2.78
CA GLN A 71 -1.29 4.50 4.25
C GLN A 71 -0.63 3.31 4.94
N MET A 72 -0.93 2.10 4.49
CA MET A 72 -0.32 0.88 5.00
C MET A 72 1.20 0.89 4.80
N TRP A 73 1.66 1.25 3.61
CA TRP A 73 3.09 1.33 3.31
C TRP A 73 3.79 2.40 4.16
N ARG A 74 3.15 3.54 4.39
CA ARG A 74 3.69 4.58 5.27
C ARG A 74 3.88 4.05 6.70
N ASP A 75 2.90 3.34 7.22
CA ASP A 75 3.00 2.75 8.55
C ASP A 75 4.09 1.67 8.61
N PHE A 76 4.15 0.82 7.60
CA PHE A 76 5.12 -0.28 7.57
C PHE A 76 6.55 0.20 7.32
N LEU A 77 6.75 1.06 6.34
CA LEU A 77 8.09 1.53 5.94
C LEU A 77 8.64 2.63 6.84
N GLY A 78 7.79 3.35 7.55
CA GLY A 78 8.20 4.45 8.42
C GLY A 78 8.20 5.80 7.73
N THR A 79 8.59 6.83 8.49
CA THR A 79 8.51 8.22 8.05
C THR A 79 9.65 8.65 7.13
N ASN A 80 10.73 7.88 7.06
CA ASN A 80 11.89 8.20 6.23
C ASN A 80 11.70 7.83 4.75
N ALA A 81 10.73 6.98 4.45
CA ALA A 81 10.46 6.57 3.08
C ALA A 81 9.74 7.68 2.31
N ARG A 82 10.18 7.92 1.08
CA ARG A 82 9.44 8.72 0.11
C ARG A 82 8.44 7.81 -0.59
N ILE A 83 7.16 8.11 -0.48
CA ILE A 83 6.10 7.27 -1.05
C ILE A 83 5.40 8.00 -2.18
N ILE A 84 5.44 7.40 -3.36
CA ILE A 84 4.88 7.93 -4.58
C ILE A 84 3.75 7.03 -5.06
N GLY A 85 2.60 7.62 -5.36
CA GLY A 85 1.49 6.94 -5.99
C GLY A 85 1.27 7.41 -7.42
N ILE A 86 0.96 6.49 -8.31
CA ILE A 86 0.61 6.78 -9.70
C ILE A 86 -0.79 6.23 -9.94
N ASP A 87 -1.68 7.07 -10.45
CA ASP A 87 -3.05 6.65 -10.75
C ASP A 87 -3.58 7.39 -11.97
N LEU A 88 -4.53 6.75 -12.65
CA LEU A 88 -5.23 7.33 -13.78
C LEU A 88 -6.30 8.32 -13.32
N ASN A 89 -6.90 8.10 -12.16
CA ASN A 89 -7.98 8.92 -11.63
C ASN A 89 -7.43 10.20 -11.00
N PRO A 90 -7.82 11.39 -11.51
CA PRO A 90 -7.37 12.68 -10.94
C PRO A 90 -7.71 12.88 -9.47
N GLU A 91 -8.74 12.20 -8.94
CA GLU A 91 -9.11 12.30 -7.53
C GLU A 91 -8.02 11.79 -6.59
N ALA A 92 -7.11 10.94 -7.09
CA ALA A 92 -5.99 10.46 -6.30
C ALA A 92 -5.08 11.60 -5.81
N LYS A 93 -5.07 12.76 -6.49
CA LYS A 93 -4.31 13.94 -6.02
C LYS A 93 -4.67 14.38 -4.60
N THR A 94 -5.87 14.09 -4.13
CA THR A 94 -6.27 14.42 -2.76
C THR A 94 -5.43 13.71 -1.70
N LEU A 95 -4.76 12.60 -2.08
CA LEU A 95 -3.89 11.85 -1.17
C LEU A 95 -2.60 12.61 -0.81
N GLU A 96 -2.26 13.65 -1.56
CA GLU A 96 -1.12 14.51 -1.21
C GLU A 96 -1.27 15.16 0.15
N LYS A 97 -2.52 15.36 0.62
CA LYS A 97 -2.81 15.87 1.96
C LYS A 97 -2.31 14.95 3.07
N ASP A 98 -2.16 13.67 2.77
CA ASP A 98 -1.69 12.66 3.71
C ASP A 98 -0.16 12.47 3.65
N GLY A 99 0.55 13.29 2.87
CA GLY A 99 2.01 13.26 2.80
C GLY A 99 2.57 12.37 1.68
N PHE A 100 1.75 11.97 0.72
CA PHE A 100 2.19 11.22 -0.44
C PHE A 100 2.43 12.13 -1.64
N GLU A 101 3.31 11.70 -2.55
CA GLU A 101 3.47 12.35 -3.85
C GLU A 101 2.63 11.60 -4.87
N ILE A 102 1.77 12.30 -5.59
CA ILE A 102 0.84 11.65 -6.52
C ILE A 102 1.06 12.19 -7.94
N PHE A 103 1.28 11.28 -8.86
CA PHE A 103 1.36 11.58 -10.29
C PHE A 103 0.15 10.98 -11.00
N ILE A 104 -0.57 11.81 -11.73
CA ILE A 104 -1.74 11.38 -12.50
C ILE A 104 -1.31 11.08 -13.92
N GLY A 105 -1.60 9.87 -14.38
CA GLY A 105 -1.27 9.47 -15.73
C GLY A 105 -1.56 8.00 -16.00
N ASN A 106 -1.44 7.64 -17.27
CA ASN A 106 -1.66 6.27 -17.72
C ASN A 106 -0.33 5.53 -17.75
N GLN A 107 -0.23 4.47 -16.93
CA GLN A 107 0.97 3.63 -16.86
C GLN A 107 1.32 2.98 -18.21
N SER A 108 0.34 2.86 -19.12
CA SER A 108 0.54 2.27 -20.44
C SER A 108 1.06 3.30 -21.47
N ASP A 109 1.13 4.58 -21.13
CA ASP A 109 1.59 5.63 -22.03
C ASP A 109 3.09 5.87 -21.85
N PRO A 110 3.90 5.55 -22.87
CA PRO A 110 5.34 5.79 -22.78
C PRO A 110 5.73 7.24 -22.53
N LYS A 111 4.91 8.19 -22.98
CA LYS A 111 5.17 9.62 -22.78
C LYS A 111 5.05 10.02 -21.30
N PHE A 112 4.18 9.37 -20.56
CA PHE A 112 4.02 9.60 -19.14
C PHE A 112 5.34 9.34 -18.38
N TRP A 113 6.02 8.25 -18.72
CA TRP A 113 7.23 7.84 -18.02
C TRP A 113 8.47 8.68 -18.38
N LYS A 114 8.41 9.46 -19.46
CA LYS A 114 9.52 10.31 -19.90
C LYS A 114 9.54 11.69 -19.27
N ASN A 115 8.47 12.04 -18.58
CA ASN A 115 8.34 13.37 -17.97
C ASN A 115 8.91 13.41 -16.56
#